data_bf17b45833ac0033b7579b797ca973d8
#
_entry.id   bf17b45833ac0033b7579b797ca973d8
#
_cell.length_a   1.000
_cell.length_b   1.000
_cell.length_c   1.000
_cell.angle_alpha   90.00
_cell.angle_beta   90.00
_cell.angle_gamma   90.00
#
_symmetry.space_group_name_H-M   'P 1'
#
loop_
_entity.id
_entity.type
_entity.pdbx_description
1 polymer ?
#
loop_
_entity_poly.entity_id
_entity_poly.type
_entity_poly.pdbx_seq_one_letter_code
_entity_poly.pdbx_strand_id
1 'polypeptide(L)'
;MHKGILRRTWGMWILTVLLGLIVAMVGIVVSFGFMSGRELYEHGIIYEMEKDSSSSSIKVLDIDPSPLEIDNEAYYLVKHNYGVSFLKTDISEIKQIIEFKEALPDKTNALATSDFYLNIRVVNEKEKKGRSSVKTNITQEMKGKFEEKFKLSSLSVQATLDKLDKTHYLTITNNSDRFFDIVMLIVVIVIFVIVLVWQIVRVRQIKKHYARFDELFPDYQYDMKRLLVDAEYLDDQLGVLVKDGILVSFGTEFRVVDLEKAVSASVIRQKSKWGAKYQFSFFNEGRKPVEKVPLGNLQDNVIDLVHYLREVCSYNVYIQF
;
A
#
# COMPACT_ATOMS: atom_id res chain seq x y z
N MET A 1 23.69 -24.29 9.22
CA MET A 1 23.82 -22.82 8.98
C MET A 1 23.10 -22.35 7.72
N HIS A 2 23.30 -22.97 6.55
CA HIS A 2 22.53 -22.65 5.34
C HIS A 2 20.99 -22.58 5.58
N LYS A 3 20.44 -23.51 6.38
CA LYS A 3 18.99 -23.49 6.71
C LYS A 3 18.54 -22.28 7.55
N GLY A 4 19.40 -21.74 8.42
CA GLY A 4 19.05 -20.59 9.28
C GLY A 4 19.05 -19.27 8.53
N ILE A 5 19.92 -19.10 7.55
CA ILE A 5 20.02 -17.89 6.74
C ILE A 5 19.01 -17.90 5.59
N LEU A 6 18.78 -19.08 4.97
CA LEU A 6 17.62 -19.26 4.08
C LEU A 6 16.31 -18.91 4.79
N ARG A 7 16.16 -19.26 6.08
CA ARG A 7 14.98 -18.86 6.87
C ARG A 7 14.85 -17.33 7.05
N ARG A 8 15.96 -16.62 7.29
CA ARG A 8 15.93 -15.15 7.41
C ARG A 8 15.64 -14.45 6.08
N THR A 9 16.20 -14.93 4.98
CA THR A 9 15.87 -14.42 3.64
C THR A 9 14.43 -14.79 3.23
N TRP A 10 13.92 -15.94 3.67
CA TRP A 10 12.56 -16.38 3.38
C TRP A 10 11.50 -15.41 3.96
N GLY A 11 11.68 -14.98 5.21
CA GLY A 11 10.78 -13.98 5.80
C GLY A 11 10.73 -12.66 5.02
N MET A 12 11.87 -12.24 4.46
CA MET A 12 11.92 -11.05 3.61
C MET A 12 11.23 -11.26 2.26
N TRP A 13 11.35 -12.45 1.65
CA TRP A 13 10.64 -12.79 0.41
C TRP A 13 9.13 -12.86 0.63
N ILE A 14 8.68 -13.38 1.77
CA ILE A 14 7.25 -13.37 2.15
C ILE A 14 6.74 -11.92 2.20
N LEU A 15 7.47 -11.01 2.85
CA LEU A 15 7.09 -9.59 2.90
C LEU A 15 7.01 -8.97 1.50
N THR A 16 7.95 -9.29 0.61
CA THR A 16 7.94 -8.78 -0.77
C THR A 16 6.76 -9.32 -1.56
N VAL A 17 6.43 -10.60 -1.40
CA VAL A 17 5.25 -11.21 -2.04
C VAL A 17 3.97 -10.56 -1.53
N LEU A 18 3.85 -10.38 -0.21
CA LEU A 18 2.69 -9.70 0.39
C LEU A 18 2.54 -8.26 -0.13
N LEU A 19 3.65 -7.51 -0.19
CA LEU A 19 3.63 -6.15 -0.74
C LEU A 19 3.27 -6.15 -2.22
N GLY A 20 3.76 -7.11 -3.00
CA GLY A 20 3.39 -7.30 -4.40
C GLY A 20 1.90 -7.60 -4.59
N LEU A 21 1.31 -8.41 -3.70
CA LEU A 21 -0.13 -8.67 -3.69
C LEU A 21 -0.93 -7.39 -3.37
N ILE A 22 -0.46 -6.57 -2.43
CA ILE A 22 -1.09 -5.28 -2.12
C ILE A 22 -1.05 -4.37 -3.34
N VAL A 23 0.10 -4.26 -4.04
CA VAL A 23 0.22 -3.47 -5.28
C VAL A 23 -0.76 -3.97 -6.34
N ALA A 24 -0.87 -5.29 -6.51
CA ALA A 24 -1.80 -5.88 -7.46
C ALA A 24 -3.27 -5.57 -7.11
N MET A 25 -3.65 -5.71 -5.83
CA MET A 25 -4.99 -5.36 -5.36
C MET A 25 -5.32 -3.88 -5.58
N VAL A 26 -4.40 -2.98 -5.22
CA VAL A 26 -4.59 -1.53 -5.45
C VAL A 26 -4.70 -1.26 -6.95
N GLY A 27 -3.86 -1.91 -7.79
CA GLY A 27 -3.94 -1.79 -9.24
C GLY A 27 -5.30 -2.22 -9.81
N ILE A 28 -5.86 -3.32 -9.30
CA ILE A 28 -7.20 -3.78 -9.69
C ILE A 28 -8.26 -2.76 -9.29
N VAL A 29 -8.24 -2.26 -8.03
CA VAL A 29 -9.22 -1.27 -7.55
C VAL A 29 -9.15 0.01 -8.39
N VAL A 30 -7.94 0.49 -8.67
CA VAL A 30 -7.74 1.68 -9.52
C VAL A 30 -8.24 1.43 -10.94
N SER A 31 -8.03 0.23 -11.49
CA SER A 31 -8.52 -0.10 -12.85
C SER A 31 -10.04 0.03 -12.98
N PHE A 32 -10.81 -0.33 -11.94
CA PHE A 32 -12.26 -0.10 -11.93
C PHE A 32 -12.62 1.39 -11.98
N GLY A 33 -11.81 2.27 -11.39
CA GLY A 33 -11.99 3.72 -11.48
C GLY A 33 -11.86 4.30 -12.90
N PHE A 34 -11.17 3.58 -13.81
CA PHE A 34 -11.02 3.97 -15.21
C PHE A 34 -12.09 3.39 -16.15
N MET A 35 -12.86 2.43 -15.69
CA MET A 35 -13.93 1.85 -16.49
C MET A 35 -14.99 2.90 -16.80
N SER A 36 -15.50 2.86 -18.02
CA SER A 36 -16.68 3.66 -18.41
C SER A 36 -17.92 3.19 -17.62
N GLY A 37 -18.93 4.02 -17.52
CA GLY A 37 -20.20 3.65 -16.90
C GLY A 37 -20.80 2.38 -17.53
N ARG A 38 -20.63 2.17 -18.83
CA ARG A 38 -21.07 0.96 -19.54
C ARG A 38 -20.29 -0.28 -19.10
N GLU A 39 -18.94 -0.22 -19.06
CA GLU A 39 -18.12 -1.33 -18.64
C GLU A 39 -18.42 -1.72 -17.17
N LEU A 40 -18.54 -0.75 -16.27
CA LEU A 40 -18.93 -1.02 -14.88
C LEU A 40 -20.27 -1.75 -14.82
N TYR A 41 -21.24 -1.30 -15.61
CA TYR A 41 -22.57 -1.90 -15.66
C TYR A 41 -22.51 -3.35 -16.17
N GLU A 42 -21.78 -3.62 -17.24
CA GLU A 42 -21.59 -4.96 -17.82
C GLU A 42 -20.85 -5.92 -16.87
N HIS A 43 -19.98 -5.39 -15.99
CA HIS A 43 -19.32 -6.15 -14.93
C HIS A 43 -20.16 -6.31 -13.66
N GLY A 44 -21.39 -5.84 -13.64
CA GLY A 44 -22.29 -5.97 -12.50
C GLY A 44 -22.01 -5.01 -11.34
N ILE A 45 -21.16 -3.98 -11.57
CA ILE A 45 -20.90 -2.90 -10.60
C ILE A 45 -21.97 -1.82 -10.77
N ILE A 46 -23.16 -2.14 -10.30
CA ILE A 46 -24.37 -1.37 -10.52
C ILE A 46 -24.79 -0.71 -9.20
N TYR A 47 -25.30 0.51 -9.28
CA TYR A 47 -25.89 1.18 -8.13
C TYR A 47 -27.17 0.50 -7.70
N GLU A 48 -27.27 0.15 -6.43
CA GLU A 48 -28.49 -0.27 -5.78
C GLU A 48 -28.87 0.77 -4.73
N MET A 49 -30.15 1.19 -4.75
CA MET A 49 -30.66 2.14 -3.76
C MET A 49 -30.43 1.65 -2.33
N GLU A 50 -30.20 2.58 -1.42
CA GLU A 50 -29.93 2.32 0.00
C GLU A 50 -28.60 1.61 0.31
N LYS A 51 -27.80 1.24 -0.70
CA LYS A 51 -26.46 0.69 -0.49
C LYS A 51 -25.38 1.75 -0.68
N ASP A 52 -24.49 1.85 0.29
CA ASP A 52 -23.26 2.64 0.18
C ASP A 52 -22.38 2.08 -0.92
N SER A 53 -22.20 2.79 -2.03
CA SER A 53 -21.22 2.45 -3.05
C SER A 53 -20.28 3.62 -3.32
N SER A 54 -18.99 3.35 -3.28
CA SER A 54 -17.96 4.36 -3.55
C SER A 54 -17.82 4.68 -5.04
N SER A 55 -18.16 3.75 -5.92
CA SER A 55 -18.22 3.91 -7.37
C SER A 55 -19.11 2.81 -7.95
N SER A 56 -20.04 3.19 -8.79
CA SER A 56 -20.96 2.28 -9.44
C SER A 56 -21.51 2.89 -10.73
N SER A 57 -22.31 2.16 -11.47
CA SER A 57 -22.90 2.63 -12.71
C SER A 57 -24.42 2.54 -12.67
N ILE A 58 -25.06 3.47 -13.36
CA ILE A 58 -26.48 3.41 -13.69
C ILE A 58 -26.71 3.45 -15.19
N LYS A 59 -27.69 2.71 -15.68
CA LYS A 59 -28.26 2.91 -17.02
C LYS A 59 -29.38 3.95 -16.90
N VAL A 60 -29.25 5.06 -17.61
CA VAL A 60 -30.25 6.13 -17.62
C VAL A 60 -31.40 5.70 -18.51
N LEU A 61 -32.60 5.55 -17.91
CA LEU A 61 -33.83 5.20 -18.62
C LEU A 61 -34.67 6.43 -18.98
N ASP A 62 -34.55 7.46 -18.15
CA ASP A 62 -35.20 8.76 -18.39
C ASP A 62 -34.56 9.82 -17.47
N ILE A 63 -34.73 11.11 -17.81
CA ILE A 63 -34.21 12.24 -17.05
C ILE A 63 -35.20 13.43 -17.13
N ASP A 64 -35.43 14.13 -16.02
CA ASP A 64 -36.11 15.43 -16.02
C ASP A 64 -35.08 16.52 -16.37
N PRO A 65 -35.25 17.24 -17.51
CA PRO A 65 -34.29 18.27 -17.91
C PRO A 65 -34.33 19.51 -17.01
N SER A 66 -35.35 19.67 -16.16
CA SER A 66 -35.51 20.80 -15.26
C SER A 66 -34.84 20.47 -13.92
N PRO A 67 -33.72 21.07 -13.54
CA PRO A 67 -33.06 20.79 -12.25
C PRO A 67 -33.89 21.37 -11.09
N LEU A 68 -33.66 20.79 -9.93
CA LEU A 68 -33.96 21.39 -8.64
C LEU A 68 -32.70 22.08 -8.13
N GLU A 69 -32.78 23.37 -7.88
CA GLU A 69 -31.64 24.12 -7.32
C GLU A 69 -31.72 24.17 -5.79
N ILE A 70 -30.63 23.75 -5.12
CA ILE A 70 -30.47 23.84 -3.67
C ILE A 70 -29.05 24.35 -3.42
N ASP A 71 -28.89 25.45 -2.70
CA ASP A 71 -27.60 26.03 -2.33
C ASP A 71 -26.64 26.29 -3.53
N ASN A 72 -27.20 26.78 -4.63
CA ASN A 72 -26.52 26.99 -5.92
C ASN A 72 -26.02 25.70 -6.60
N GLU A 73 -26.53 24.57 -6.22
CA GLU A 73 -26.22 23.26 -6.83
C GLU A 73 -27.42 22.71 -7.56
N ALA A 74 -27.22 22.14 -8.75
CA ALA A 74 -28.29 21.60 -9.59
C ALA A 74 -28.42 20.08 -9.35
N TYR A 75 -29.68 19.66 -9.08
CA TYR A 75 -30.06 18.28 -8.88
C TYR A 75 -31.05 17.86 -9.95
N TYR A 76 -30.64 16.95 -10.82
CA TYR A 76 -31.50 16.41 -11.89
C TYR A 76 -32.17 15.12 -11.44
N LEU A 77 -33.46 14.95 -11.74
CA LEU A 77 -34.15 13.72 -11.44
C LEU A 77 -33.88 12.70 -12.56
N VAL A 78 -33.31 11.56 -12.22
CA VAL A 78 -32.89 10.51 -13.14
C VAL A 78 -33.61 9.21 -12.82
N LYS A 79 -34.27 8.61 -13.82
CA LYS A 79 -34.83 7.27 -13.75
C LYS A 79 -33.78 6.26 -14.23
N HIS A 80 -33.54 5.24 -13.46
CA HIS A 80 -32.61 4.15 -13.77
C HIS A 80 -33.25 2.79 -13.44
N ASN A 81 -32.53 1.70 -13.67
CA ASN A 81 -33.05 0.33 -13.54
C ASN A 81 -33.63 -0.01 -12.17
N TYR A 82 -33.15 0.60 -11.11
CA TYR A 82 -33.54 0.28 -9.72
C TYR A 82 -34.50 1.29 -9.12
N GLY A 83 -34.76 2.40 -9.82
CA GLY A 83 -35.68 3.41 -9.32
C GLY A 83 -35.42 4.80 -9.88
N VAL A 84 -35.61 5.79 -9.05
CA VAL A 84 -35.42 7.20 -9.37
C VAL A 84 -34.54 7.83 -8.31
N SER A 85 -33.48 8.51 -8.73
CA SER A 85 -32.58 9.22 -7.83
C SER A 85 -32.32 10.64 -8.31
N PHE A 86 -31.94 11.51 -7.38
CA PHE A 86 -31.41 12.82 -7.73
C PHE A 86 -29.94 12.74 -8.05
N LEU A 87 -29.54 13.32 -9.19
CA LEU A 87 -28.15 13.40 -9.65
C LEU A 87 -27.69 14.85 -9.52
N LYS A 88 -26.75 15.10 -8.62
CA LYS A 88 -26.07 16.37 -8.49
C LYS A 88 -24.98 16.45 -9.55
N THR A 89 -25.12 17.36 -10.50
CA THR A 89 -24.16 17.52 -11.60
C THR A 89 -24.37 18.83 -12.33
N ASP A 90 -23.35 19.28 -13.06
CA ASP A 90 -23.49 20.38 -14.00
C ASP A 90 -24.19 19.93 -15.28
N ILE A 91 -24.93 20.84 -15.89
CA ILE A 91 -25.66 20.56 -17.14
C ILE A 91 -24.71 20.08 -18.26
N SER A 92 -23.46 20.53 -18.27
CA SER A 92 -22.44 20.15 -19.26
C SER A 92 -22.18 18.64 -19.31
N GLU A 93 -22.26 17.96 -18.15
CA GLU A 93 -21.98 16.53 -18.02
C GLU A 93 -23.14 15.65 -18.53
N ILE A 94 -24.36 16.16 -18.53
CA ILE A 94 -25.58 15.43 -18.96
C ILE A 94 -26.25 16.05 -20.19
N LYS A 95 -25.61 17.08 -20.76
CA LYS A 95 -26.15 17.83 -21.91
C LYS A 95 -26.53 16.92 -23.08
N GLN A 96 -25.66 15.98 -23.43
CA GLN A 96 -25.92 15.05 -24.53
C GLN A 96 -27.14 14.17 -24.27
N ILE A 97 -27.40 13.77 -23.03
CA ILE A 97 -28.53 12.94 -22.63
C ILE A 97 -29.82 13.76 -22.77
N ILE A 98 -29.80 15.03 -22.33
CA ILE A 98 -30.94 15.93 -22.41
C ILE A 98 -31.26 16.25 -23.85
N GLU A 99 -30.29 16.66 -24.67
CA GLU A 99 -30.45 16.98 -26.10
C GLU A 99 -30.99 15.76 -26.87
N PHE A 100 -30.49 14.58 -26.58
CA PHE A 100 -30.99 13.34 -27.20
C PHE A 100 -32.44 13.09 -26.85
N LYS A 101 -32.84 13.25 -25.56
CA LYS A 101 -34.23 13.12 -25.13
C LYS A 101 -35.15 14.13 -25.81
N GLU A 102 -34.71 15.39 -25.90
CA GLU A 102 -35.49 16.45 -26.52
C GLU A 102 -35.76 16.24 -28.02
N ALA A 103 -34.81 15.58 -28.70
CA ALA A 103 -34.89 15.25 -30.12
C ALA A 103 -35.87 14.07 -30.42
N LEU A 104 -36.29 13.30 -29.41
CA LEU A 104 -37.17 12.16 -29.60
C LEU A 104 -38.62 12.57 -29.70
N PRO A 105 -39.41 11.98 -30.64
CA PRO A 105 -40.85 12.29 -30.80
C PRO A 105 -41.68 11.80 -29.63
N ASP A 106 -41.34 10.67 -29.02
CA ASP A 106 -41.99 10.15 -27.82
C ASP A 106 -41.05 10.33 -26.63
N LYS A 107 -41.47 11.19 -25.67
CA LYS A 107 -40.69 11.51 -24.48
C LYS A 107 -40.86 10.52 -23.33
N THR A 108 -41.75 9.52 -23.50
CA THR A 108 -42.06 8.55 -22.46
C THR A 108 -41.11 7.39 -22.51
N ASN A 109 -40.28 7.20 -21.48
CA ASN A 109 -39.17 6.24 -21.46
C ASN A 109 -38.17 6.40 -22.64
N ALA A 110 -37.98 7.62 -23.09
CA ALA A 110 -37.25 7.98 -24.31
C ALA A 110 -35.83 7.38 -24.34
N LEU A 111 -35.19 7.19 -23.19
CA LEU A 111 -33.80 6.69 -23.07
C LEU A 111 -33.72 5.19 -22.78
N ALA A 112 -34.84 4.48 -22.63
CA ALA A 112 -34.84 3.06 -22.25
C ALA A 112 -34.13 2.17 -23.29
N THR A 113 -34.20 2.52 -24.57
CA THR A 113 -33.53 1.82 -25.66
C THR A 113 -32.15 2.39 -26.00
N SER A 114 -31.74 3.47 -25.34
CA SER A 114 -30.43 4.10 -25.52
C SER A 114 -29.35 3.44 -24.67
N ASP A 115 -28.12 3.68 -25.05
CA ASP A 115 -26.91 3.18 -24.35
C ASP A 115 -26.27 4.27 -23.49
N PHE A 116 -27.08 5.05 -22.76
CA PHE A 116 -26.56 6.04 -21.83
C PHE A 116 -26.30 5.42 -20.45
N TYR A 117 -25.01 5.38 -20.10
CA TYR A 117 -24.54 4.90 -18.81
C TYR A 117 -23.74 6.01 -18.12
N LEU A 118 -23.99 6.19 -16.83
CA LEU A 118 -23.27 7.16 -16.01
C LEU A 118 -22.46 6.41 -14.95
N ASN A 119 -21.18 6.79 -14.82
CA ASN A 119 -20.37 6.39 -13.70
C ASN A 119 -20.68 7.34 -12.53
N ILE A 120 -21.25 6.78 -11.47
CA ILE A 120 -21.76 7.56 -10.35
C ILE A 120 -21.07 7.18 -9.04
N ARG A 121 -21.13 8.11 -8.11
CA ARG A 121 -20.64 7.95 -6.75
C ARG A 121 -21.64 8.45 -5.74
N VAL A 122 -21.76 7.76 -4.62
CA VAL A 122 -22.47 8.27 -3.43
C VAL A 122 -21.45 8.96 -2.53
N VAL A 123 -21.58 10.26 -2.36
CA VAL A 123 -20.74 11.03 -1.44
C VAL A 123 -21.42 11.03 -0.08
N ASN A 124 -20.87 10.26 0.86
CA ASN A 124 -21.35 10.29 2.23
C ASN A 124 -20.77 11.52 2.94
N GLU A 125 -21.58 12.52 3.19
CA GLU A 125 -21.23 13.58 4.12
C GLU A 125 -21.15 12.98 5.53
N LYS A 126 -19.98 13.16 6.18
CA LYS A 126 -19.81 12.75 7.57
C LYS A 126 -20.65 13.62 8.48
N GLU A 127 -21.90 13.27 8.71
CA GLU A 127 -22.62 13.86 9.82
C GLU A 127 -21.92 13.52 11.14
N LYS A 128 -21.36 14.54 11.79
CA LYS A 128 -20.79 14.48 13.13
C LYS A 128 -21.89 14.43 14.19
N LYS A 129 -22.76 13.41 14.21
CA LYS A 129 -23.64 13.19 15.37
C LYS A 129 -24.19 11.76 15.43
N GLY A 130 -23.82 11.04 16.49
CA GLY A 130 -24.59 9.94 17.09
C GLY A 130 -24.37 8.56 16.51
N ARG A 131 -24.35 7.57 17.40
CA ARG A 131 -24.18 6.11 17.15
C ARG A 131 -25.37 5.44 16.46
N SER A 132 -25.89 5.96 15.36
CA SER A 132 -26.92 5.25 14.57
C SER A 132 -26.56 5.40 13.09
N SER A 133 -26.37 4.28 12.43
CA SER A 133 -25.63 4.16 11.17
C SER A 133 -26.55 3.99 9.97
N VAL A 134 -27.42 4.93 9.71
CA VAL A 134 -27.90 5.08 8.33
C VAL A 134 -27.14 6.27 7.77
N LYS A 135 -26.14 6.00 6.94
CA LYS A 135 -25.41 7.06 6.25
C LYS A 135 -26.30 7.59 5.14
N THR A 136 -26.80 8.79 5.29
CA THR A 136 -27.56 9.51 4.26
C THR A 136 -26.82 10.78 3.89
N ASN A 137 -26.82 11.15 2.62
CA ASN A 137 -26.37 12.46 2.16
C ASN A 137 -27.54 13.43 1.87
N ILE A 138 -28.76 12.98 2.08
CA ILE A 138 -29.97 13.79 1.94
C ILE A 138 -30.40 14.31 3.32
N THR A 139 -30.35 15.63 3.51
CA THR A 139 -30.87 16.26 4.73
C THR A 139 -32.40 16.22 4.78
N GLN A 140 -33.00 16.45 5.96
CA GLN A 140 -34.46 16.51 6.11
C GLN A 140 -35.08 17.62 5.25
N GLU A 141 -34.40 18.75 5.10
CA GLU A 141 -34.87 19.87 4.26
C GLU A 141 -34.86 19.48 2.78
N MET A 142 -33.78 18.85 2.31
CA MET A 142 -33.65 18.35 0.94
C MET A 142 -34.75 17.31 0.62
N LYS A 143 -35.06 16.45 1.57
CA LYS A 143 -36.05 15.38 1.39
C LYS A 143 -37.41 15.93 1.00
N GLY A 144 -37.89 16.98 1.68
CA GLY A 144 -39.13 17.62 1.35
C GLY A 144 -39.12 18.20 -0.06
N LYS A 145 -38.06 18.94 -0.42
CA LYS A 145 -37.89 19.53 -1.77
C LYS A 145 -37.79 18.44 -2.86
N PHE A 146 -37.12 17.34 -2.58
CA PHE A 146 -36.99 16.21 -3.50
C PHE A 146 -38.34 15.51 -3.75
N GLU A 147 -39.11 15.25 -2.70
CA GLU A 147 -40.44 14.64 -2.85
C GLU A 147 -41.40 15.55 -3.61
N GLU A 148 -41.36 16.87 -3.39
CA GLU A 148 -42.15 17.84 -4.11
C GLU A 148 -41.78 17.89 -5.60
N LYS A 149 -40.51 18.03 -5.90
CA LYS A 149 -39.99 18.01 -7.29
C LYS A 149 -40.36 16.72 -8.02
N PHE A 150 -40.24 15.57 -7.35
CA PHE A 150 -40.64 14.29 -7.93
C PHE A 150 -42.10 14.25 -8.30
N LYS A 151 -43.00 14.71 -7.43
CA LYS A 151 -44.46 14.75 -7.71
C LYS A 151 -44.83 15.64 -8.90
N LEU A 152 -44.06 16.70 -9.12
CA LEU A 152 -44.27 17.64 -10.22
C LEU A 152 -43.65 17.18 -11.54
N SER A 153 -42.75 16.20 -11.49
CA SER A 153 -42.06 15.74 -12.68
C SER A 153 -42.88 14.76 -13.51
N SER A 154 -42.61 14.71 -14.82
CA SER A 154 -43.20 13.72 -15.73
C SER A 154 -42.81 12.28 -15.37
N LEU A 155 -41.70 12.08 -14.64
CA LEU A 155 -41.23 10.78 -14.18
C LEU A 155 -42.11 10.18 -13.08
N SER A 156 -42.86 11.00 -12.34
CA SER A 156 -43.77 10.53 -11.30
C SER A 156 -44.93 9.70 -11.86
N VAL A 157 -45.33 9.95 -13.10
CA VAL A 157 -46.38 9.21 -13.77
C VAL A 157 -45.99 7.75 -14.03
N GLN A 158 -44.67 7.48 -14.13
CA GLN A 158 -44.12 6.17 -14.47
C GLN A 158 -43.48 5.44 -13.27
N ALA A 159 -43.32 6.11 -12.15
CA ALA A 159 -42.73 5.55 -10.95
C ALA A 159 -43.53 5.92 -9.71
N THR A 160 -43.62 5.00 -8.76
CA THR A 160 -44.22 5.27 -7.46
C THR A 160 -43.20 5.95 -6.53
N LEU A 161 -43.68 6.71 -5.54
CA LEU A 161 -42.84 7.36 -4.52
C LEU A 161 -41.90 6.37 -3.78
N ASP A 162 -42.31 5.10 -3.73
CA ASP A 162 -41.49 4.04 -3.12
C ASP A 162 -40.23 3.68 -3.94
N LYS A 163 -40.16 4.11 -5.19
CA LYS A 163 -39.00 3.96 -6.06
C LYS A 163 -38.07 5.17 -6.07
N LEU A 164 -38.39 6.22 -5.33
CA LEU A 164 -37.54 7.37 -5.14
C LEU A 164 -36.50 7.04 -4.05
N ASP A 165 -35.21 7.23 -4.37
CA ASP A 165 -34.19 7.15 -3.37
C ASP A 165 -34.29 8.32 -2.39
N LYS A 166 -34.59 7.99 -1.12
CA LYS A 166 -34.80 8.96 -0.04
C LYS A 166 -33.57 9.08 0.88
N THR A 167 -32.52 8.30 0.59
CA THR A 167 -31.32 8.20 1.43
C THR A 167 -30.12 8.86 0.78
N HIS A 168 -30.03 8.76 -0.55
CA HIS A 168 -28.86 9.25 -1.26
C HIS A 168 -29.23 10.04 -2.51
N TYR A 169 -28.47 11.11 -2.77
CA TYR A 169 -28.32 11.65 -4.11
C TYR A 169 -26.99 11.17 -4.71
N LEU A 170 -26.95 11.11 -6.02
CA LEU A 170 -25.83 10.61 -6.79
C LEU A 170 -24.97 11.77 -7.29
N THR A 171 -23.69 11.54 -7.49
CA THR A 171 -22.78 12.47 -8.18
C THR A 171 -22.06 11.74 -9.30
N ILE A 172 -21.72 12.41 -10.39
CA ILE A 172 -20.88 11.83 -11.44
C ILE A 172 -19.43 11.77 -10.94
N THR A 173 -18.74 10.67 -11.22
CA THR A 173 -17.35 10.49 -10.84
C THR A 173 -16.46 11.40 -11.69
N ASN A 174 -15.80 12.36 -11.08
CA ASN A 174 -14.97 13.35 -11.74
C ASN A 174 -13.53 12.85 -12.02
N ASN A 175 -12.88 13.46 -13.02
CA ASN A 175 -11.48 13.19 -13.36
C ASN A 175 -10.50 13.52 -12.22
N SER A 176 -10.85 14.44 -11.30
CA SER A 176 -10.02 14.76 -10.13
C SER A 176 -9.90 13.60 -9.15
N ASP A 177 -10.96 12.82 -8.94
CA ASP A 177 -10.94 11.63 -8.09
C ASP A 177 -10.02 10.57 -8.67
N ARG A 178 -10.06 10.40 -10.01
CA ARG A 178 -9.18 9.48 -10.74
C ARG A 178 -7.70 9.87 -10.64
N PHE A 179 -7.40 11.17 -10.66
CA PHE A 179 -6.02 11.65 -10.49
C PHE A 179 -5.43 11.25 -9.14
N PHE A 180 -6.20 11.37 -8.07
CA PHE A 180 -5.76 10.96 -6.73
C PHE A 180 -5.46 9.46 -6.67
N ASP A 181 -6.32 8.62 -7.25
CA ASP A 181 -6.14 7.18 -7.29
C ASP A 181 -4.87 6.78 -8.07
N ILE A 182 -4.59 7.46 -9.19
CA ILE A 182 -3.33 7.27 -9.95
C ILE A 182 -2.11 7.63 -9.11
N VAL A 183 -2.14 8.78 -8.45
CA VAL A 183 -1.03 9.23 -7.60
C VAL A 183 -0.77 8.22 -6.47
N MET A 184 -1.82 7.74 -5.81
CA MET A 184 -1.71 6.70 -4.78
C MET A 184 -1.10 5.41 -5.33
N LEU A 185 -1.53 4.95 -6.50
CA LEU A 185 -0.97 3.77 -7.15
C LEU A 185 0.54 3.95 -7.45
N ILE A 186 0.93 5.10 -8.01
CA ILE A 186 2.33 5.42 -8.30
C ILE A 186 3.16 5.37 -7.01
N VAL A 187 2.68 5.98 -5.92
CA VAL A 187 3.39 5.99 -4.62
C VAL A 187 3.61 4.55 -4.11
N VAL A 188 2.58 3.71 -4.17
CA VAL A 188 2.67 2.31 -3.73
C VAL A 188 3.66 1.51 -4.58
N ILE A 189 3.65 1.70 -5.91
CA ILE A 189 4.62 1.07 -6.82
C ILE A 189 6.05 1.52 -6.51
N VAL A 190 6.27 2.81 -6.29
CA VAL A 190 7.61 3.35 -5.96
C VAL A 190 8.14 2.73 -4.66
N ILE A 191 7.32 2.66 -3.63
CA ILE A 191 7.69 2.02 -2.36
C ILE A 191 8.06 0.53 -2.60
N PHE A 192 7.26 -0.18 -3.38
CA PHE A 192 7.52 -1.58 -3.71
C PHE A 192 8.86 -1.76 -4.42
N VAL A 193 9.16 -0.93 -5.43
CA VAL A 193 10.43 -0.97 -6.17
C VAL A 193 11.61 -0.69 -5.25
N ILE A 194 11.52 0.30 -4.35
CA ILE A 194 12.58 0.61 -3.39
C ILE A 194 12.86 -0.61 -2.49
N VAL A 195 11.83 -1.23 -1.94
CA VAL A 195 11.94 -2.43 -1.09
C VAL A 195 12.57 -3.59 -1.87
N LEU A 196 12.14 -3.81 -3.10
CA LEU A 196 12.64 -4.87 -3.97
C LEU A 196 14.15 -4.68 -4.26
N VAL A 197 14.55 -3.48 -4.67
CA VAL A 197 15.96 -3.15 -4.97
C VAL A 197 16.81 -3.33 -3.72
N TRP A 198 16.37 -2.81 -2.57
CA TRP A 198 17.08 -2.98 -1.30
C TRP A 198 17.27 -4.46 -0.95
N GLN A 199 16.25 -5.28 -1.15
CA GLN A 199 16.30 -6.71 -0.89
C GLN A 199 17.28 -7.43 -1.83
N ILE A 200 17.27 -7.12 -3.12
CA ILE A 200 18.21 -7.70 -4.09
C ILE A 200 19.64 -7.38 -3.71
N VAL A 201 19.93 -6.11 -3.36
CA VAL A 201 21.26 -5.69 -2.92
C VAL A 201 21.69 -6.46 -1.68
N ARG A 202 20.81 -6.60 -0.69
CA ARG A 202 21.09 -7.33 0.55
C ARG A 202 21.36 -8.82 0.30
N VAL A 203 20.58 -9.47 -0.54
CA VAL A 203 20.80 -10.89 -0.91
C VAL A 203 22.13 -11.06 -1.63
N ARG A 204 22.50 -10.14 -2.53
CA ARG A 204 23.80 -10.17 -3.20
C ARG A 204 24.98 -10.03 -2.22
N GLN A 205 24.87 -9.14 -1.24
CA GLN A 205 25.87 -8.98 -0.19
C GLN A 205 26.02 -10.25 0.64
N ILE A 206 24.93 -10.85 1.07
CA ILE A 206 24.94 -12.12 1.81
C ILE A 206 25.63 -13.23 1.00
N LYS A 207 25.26 -13.38 -0.28
CA LYS A 207 25.91 -14.38 -1.17
C LYS A 207 27.41 -14.14 -1.32
N LYS A 208 27.87 -12.88 -1.41
CA LYS A 208 29.29 -12.54 -1.46
C LYS A 208 30.04 -12.99 -0.20
N HIS A 209 29.45 -12.79 0.97
CA HIS A 209 30.05 -13.23 2.23
C HIS A 209 30.09 -14.76 2.35
N TYR A 210 29.09 -15.46 1.80
CA TYR A 210 29.18 -16.93 1.75
C TYR A 210 30.24 -17.44 0.82
N ALA A 211 30.37 -16.89 -0.38
CA ALA A 211 31.44 -17.27 -1.29
C ALA A 211 32.82 -17.04 -0.64
N ARG A 212 33.00 -15.89 0.02
CA ARG A 212 34.23 -15.59 0.75
C ARG A 212 34.49 -16.56 1.92
N PHE A 213 33.44 -16.94 2.64
CA PHE A 213 33.53 -17.93 3.70
C PHE A 213 34.00 -19.30 3.15
N ASP A 214 33.39 -19.75 2.06
CA ASP A 214 33.71 -21.02 1.42
C ASP A 214 35.18 -21.04 0.87
N GLU A 215 35.68 -19.88 0.43
CA GLU A 215 37.08 -19.71 0.01
C GLU A 215 38.08 -19.79 1.20
N LEU A 216 37.73 -19.16 2.32
CA LEU A 216 38.60 -19.08 3.49
C LEU A 216 38.56 -20.34 4.36
N PHE A 217 37.45 -21.04 4.36
CA PHE A 217 37.21 -22.22 5.18
C PHE A 217 36.70 -23.42 4.37
N PRO A 218 37.43 -23.88 3.37
CA PRO A 218 36.98 -24.96 2.49
C PRO A 218 36.69 -26.26 3.25
N ASP A 219 37.47 -26.56 4.32
CA ASP A 219 37.32 -27.77 5.12
C ASP A 219 36.06 -27.75 6.03
N TYR A 220 35.46 -26.58 6.24
CA TYR A 220 34.28 -26.38 7.10
C TYR A 220 33.02 -26.09 6.33
N GLN A 221 33.07 -26.14 5.00
CA GLN A 221 31.95 -25.76 4.10
C GLN A 221 30.64 -26.46 4.45
N TYR A 222 30.73 -27.71 4.90
CA TYR A 222 29.58 -28.55 5.24
C TYR A 222 29.45 -28.90 6.73
N ASP A 223 30.49 -28.57 7.54
CA ASP A 223 30.53 -28.87 8.98
C ASP A 223 30.77 -27.63 9.83
N MET A 224 29.74 -26.81 9.93
CA MET A 224 29.76 -25.63 10.80
C MET A 224 29.88 -25.94 12.27
N LYS A 225 29.43 -27.13 12.72
CA LYS A 225 29.58 -27.53 14.13
C LYS A 225 31.05 -27.70 14.48
N ARG A 226 31.83 -28.29 13.58
CA ARG A 226 33.27 -28.42 13.76
C ARG A 226 33.95 -27.06 13.81
N LEU A 227 33.57 -26.11 12.92
CA LEU A 227 34.12 -24.76 12.97
C LEU A 227 33.83 -24.05 14.30
N LEU A 228 32.66 -24.24 14.88
CA LEU A 228 32.30 -23.66 16.20
C LEU A 228 33.15 -24.25 17.33
N VAL A 229 33.50 -25.54 17.25
CA VAL A 229 34.39 -26.21 18.23
C VAL A 229 35.82 -25.78 18.06
N ASP A 230 36.31 -25.62 16.82
CA ASP A 230 37.69 -25.26 16.47
C ASP A 230 37.91 -23.73 16.52
N ALA A 231 36.94 -22.92 16.87
CA ALA A 231 37.07 -21.46 16.96
C ALA A 231 37.95 -21.04 18.14
N GLU A 232 38.82 -20.06 17.93
CA GLU A 232 39.67 -19.46 18.95
C GLU A 232 38.87 -18.59 19.92
N TYR A 233 37.81 -17.95 19.40
CA TYR A 233 36.81 -17.20 20.15
C TYR A 233 35.43 -17.53 19.61
N LEU A 234 34.49 -17.75 20.51
CA LEU A 234 33.10 -17.99 20.17
C LEU A 234 32.17 -17.30 21.18
N ASP A 235 31.30 -16.47 20.68
CA ASP A 235 30.18 -15.93 21.44
C ASP A 235 28.85 -16.29 20.72
N ASP A 236 28.14 -17.27 21.27
CA ASP A 236 26.89 -17.76 20.71
C ASP A 236 25.74 -16.71 20.84
N GLN A 237 25.82 -15.84 21.85
CA GLN A 237 24.77 -14.82 22.07
C GLN A 237 24.89 -13.69 21.06
N LEU A 238 26.10 -13.19 20.78
CA LEU A 238 26.36 -12.27 19.68
C LEU A 238 26.26 -12.96 18.32
N GLY A 239 26.47 -14.28 18.29
CA GLY A 239 26.63 -15.03 17.04
C GLY A 239 27.89 -14.63 16.28
N VAL A 240 29.01 -14.59 16.98
CA VAL A 240 30.32 -14.22 16.42
C VAL A 240 31.34 -15.28 16.78
N LEU A 241 32.19 -15.62 15.84
CA LEU A 241 33.41 -16.41 16.09
C LEU A 241 34.63 -15.77 15.43
N VAL A 242 35.83 -16.08 15.98
CA VAL A 242 37.11 -15.75 15.36
C VAL A 242 37.92 -17.05 15.21
N LYS A 243 38.50 -17.23 14.04
CA LYS A 243 39.42 -18.33 13.73
C LYS A 243 40.41 -17.92 12.66
N ASP A 244 41.67 -18.24 12.86
CA ASP A 244 42.75 -17.98 11.91
C ASP A 244 42.77 -16.52 11.41
N GLY A 245 42.56 -15.54 12.29
CA GLY A 245 42.49 -14.12 11.94
C GLY A 245 41.27 -13.71 11.15
N ILE A 246 40.25 -14.57 11.04
CA ILE A 246 39.00 -14.29 10.35
C ILE A 246 37.84 -14.18 11.35
N LEU A 247 37.14 -13.05 11.36
CA LEU A 247 35.94 -12.85 12.14
C LEU A 247 34.70 -13.22 11.30
N VAL A 248 33.90 -14.14 11.81
CA VAL A 248 32.61 -14.54 11.18
C VAL A 248 31.47 -14.16 12.11
N SER A 249 30.56 -13.33 11.65
CA SER A 249 29.28 -13.03 12.30
C SER A 249 28.17 -13.83 11.67
N PHE A 250 27.39 -14.50 12.51
CA PHE A 250 26.22 -15.30 12.09
C PHE A 250 24.96 -14.99 12.92
N GLY A 251 25.06 -14.06 13.86
CA GLY A 251 23.96 -13.63 14.72
C GLY A 251 22.92 -12.79 13.99
N THR A 252 23.20 -11.52 13.77
CA THR A 252 22.26 -10.56 13.15
C THR A 252 22.30 -10.62 11.61
N GLU A 253 23.50 -10.62 11.05
CA GLU A 253 23.75 -10.79 9.61
C GLU A 253 24.98 -11.67 9.41
N PHE A 254 24.99 -12.46 8.32
CA PHE A 254 26.18 -13.23 8.00
C PHE A 254 27.22 -12.31 7.36
N ARG A 255 28.36 -12.17 8.05
CA ARG A 255 29.50 -11.35 7.62
C ARG A 255 30.79 -12.11 7.86
N VAL A 256 31.72 -11.92 6.96
CA VAL A 256 33.10 -12.48 7.06
C VAL A 256 34.07 -11.34 6.90
N VAL A 257 34.91 -11.15 7.89
CA VAL A 257 35.93 -10.08 7.94
C VAL A 257 37.30 -10.70 8.15
N ASP A 258 38.19 -10.39 7.25
CA ASP A 258 39.59 -10.74 7.34
C ASP A 258 40.33 -9.64 8.15
N LEU A 259 40.75 -9.98 9.36
CA LEU A 259 41.34 -9.04 10.30
C LEU A 259 42.76 -8.60 9.86
N GLU A 260 43.45 -9.36 9.01
CA GLU A 260 44.72 -8.95 8.44
C GLU A 260 44.56 -7.83 7.41
N LYS A 261 43.46 -7.85 6.63
CA LYS A 261 43.16 -6.81 5.64
C LYS A 261 42.53 -5.58 6.24
N ALA A 262 41.90 -5.71 7.39
CA ALA A 262 41.29 -4.62 8.12
C ALA A 262 42.14 -4.27 9.33
N VAL A 263 42.94 -3.22 9.26
CA VAL A 263 43.96 -2.87 10.27
C VAL A 263 43.42 -2.26 11.56
N SER A 264 42.16 -1.84 11.57
CA SER A 264 41.48 -1.26 12.76
C SER A 264 39.98 -1.41 12.71
N ALA A 265 39.34 -1.35 13.88
CA ALA A 265 37.91 -1.33 14.00
C ALA A 265 37.43 -0.22 14.94
N SER A 266 36.21 0.22 14.77
CA SER A 266 35.48 1.03 15.76
C SER A 266 34.15 0.38 16.13
N VAL A 267 33.81 0.44 17.42
CA VAL A 267 32.52 0.03 17.93
C VAL A 267 31.69 1.28 18.15
N ILE A 268 30.53 1.33 17.48
CA ILE A 268 29.60 2.44 17.59
C ILE A 268 28.32 1.95 18.26
N ARG A 269 27.86 2.69 19.27
CA ARG A 269 26.56 2.48 19.90
C ARG A 269 25.51 3.32 19.19
N GLN A 270 24.54 2.67 18.56
CA GLN A 270 23.38 3.33 17.95
C GLN A 270 22.19 3.29 18.90
N LYS A 271 21.71 4.45 19.34
CA LYS A 271 20.45 4.55 20.11
C LYS A 271 19.25 4.32 19.19
N SER A 272 18.34 3.45 19.57
CA SER A 272 17.08 3.22 18.85
C SER A 272 15.91 3.28 19.86
N LYS A 273 14.66 3.43 19.36
CA LYS A 273 13.45 3.30 20.19
C LYS A 273 13.36 1.97 20.96
N TRP A 274 14.04 0.94 20.47
CA TRP A 274 14.00 -0.44 20.98
C TRP A 274 15.26 -0.83 21.75
N GLY A 275 16.03 0.14 22.25
CA GLY A 275 17.28 -0.07 22.95
C GLY A 275 18.52 0.31 22.16
N ALA A 276 19.69 0.10 22.76
CA ALA A 276 20.98 0.33 22.09
C ALA A 276 21.31 -0.84 21.17
N LYS A 277 21.85 -0.55 19.98
CA LYS A 277 22.43 -1.54 19.07
C LYS A 277 23.89 -1.23 18.87
N TYR A 278 24.72 -2.27 18.81
CA TYR A 278 26.14 -2.15 18.61
C TYR A 278 26.51 -2.58 17.20
N GLN A 279 27.49 -1.88 16.61
CA GLN A 279 27.99 -2.17 15.28
C GLN A 279 29.51 -2.02 15.27
N PHE A 280 30.22 -3.04 14.78
CA PHE A 280 31.63 -2.90 14.41
C PHE A 280 31.70 -2.32 13.00
N SER A 281 32.63 -1.35 12.85
CA SER A 281 33.06 -0.85 11.55
C SER A 281 34.55 -1.13 11.42
N PHE A 282 34.92 -1.90 10.42
CA PHE A 282 36.31 -2.30 10.14
C PHE A 282 36.88 -1.38 9.05
N PHE A 283 38.15 -1.00 9.20
CA PHE A 283 38.83 -0.03 8.35
C PHE A 283 40.14 -0.59 7.83
N ASN A 284 40.52 -0.25 6.60
CA ASN A 284 41.82 -0.51 6.02
C ASN A 284 42.88 0.55 6.45
N GLU A 285 44.13 0.43 6.03
CA GLU A 285 45.21 1.39 6.28
C GLU A 285 44.86 2.83 5.88
N GLY A 286 44.07 3.01 4.81
CA GLY A 286 43.60 4.30 4.34
C GLY A 286 42.37 4.84 5.11
N ARG A 287 42.01 4.26 6.25
CA ARG A 287 40.82 4.58 7.07
C ARG A 287 39.51 4.52 6.31
N LYS A 288 39.46 3.79 5.21
CA LYS A 288 38.19 3.55 4.50
C LYS A 288 37.46 2.36 5.12
N PRO A 289 36.13 2.46 5.32
CA PRO A 289 35.40 1.33 5.86
C PRO A 289 35.39 0.16 4.87
N VAL A 290 35.88 -1.00 5.35
CA VAL A 290 35.94 -2.26 4.59
C VAL A 290 34.64 -3.03 4.78
N GLU A 291 34.19 -3.13 6.05
CA GLU A 291 33.03 -3.92 6.41
C GLU A 291 32.32 -3.34 7.65
N LYS A 292 31.03 -3.59 7.77
CA LYS A 292 30.21 -3.28 8.93
C LYS A 292 29.51 -4.52 9.43
N VAL A 293 29.68 -4.83 10.71
CA VAL A 293 29.14 -6.02 11.36
C VAL A 293 28.17 -5.59 12.46
N PRO A 294 26.86 -5.79 12.29
CA PRO A 294 25.90 -5.54 13.34
C PRO A 294 25.97 -6.63 14.40
N LEU A 295 26.09 -6.25 15.69
CA LEU A 295 26.28 -7.17 16.82
C LEU A 295 25.05 -7.34 17.71
N GLY A 296 23.96 -6.62 17.46
CA GLY A 296 22.79 -6.68 18.32
C GLY A 296 22.87 -5.70 19.50
N ASN A 297 22.33 -6.07 20.68
CA ASN A 297 22.11 -5.17 21.82
C ASN A 297 22.81 -5.61 23.12
N LEU A 298 23.64 -6.64 23.11
CA LEU A 298 24.30 -7.20 24.27
C LEU A 298 25.63 -6.47 24.54
N GLN A 299 25.62 -5.50 25.45
CA GLN A 299 26.77 -4.64 25.71
C GLN A 299 27.96 -5.39 26.27
N ASP A 300 27.75 -6.25 27.27
CA ASP A 300 28.84 -6.96 27.96
C ASP A 300 29.56 -7.91 27.01
N ASN A 301 28.82 -8.67 26.21
CA ASN A 301 29.40 -9.55 25.20
C ASN A 301 30.20 -8.78 24.12
N VAL A 302 29.78 -7.56 23.78
CA VAL A 302 30.51 -6.70 22.84
C VAL A 302 31.82 -6.24 23.48
N ILE A 303 31.84 -5.94 24.78
CA ILE A 303 33.04 -5.58 25.52
C ILE A 303 34.01 -6.75 25.56
N ASP A 304 33.53 -7.96 25.84
CA ASP A 304 34.33 -9.18 25.83
C ASP A 304 34.98 -9.45 24.48
N LEU A 305 34.25 -9.31 23.40
CA LEU A 305 34.78 -9.41 22.04
C LEU A 305 35.85 -8.34 21.77
N VAL A 306 35.66 -7.10 22.23
CA VAL A 306 36.65 -6.03 22.09
C VAL A 306 37.94 -6.37 22.87
N HIS A 307 37.82 -6.88 24.10
CA HIS A 307 38.97 -7.32 24.88
C HIS A 307 39.74 -8.43 24.17
N TYR A 308 39.03 -9.45 23.68
CA TYR A 308 39.65 -10.53 22.91
C TYR A 308 40.43 -10.00 21.69
N LEU A 309 39.83 -9.15 20.89
CA LEU A 309 40.48 -8.58 19.71
C LEU A 309 41.69 -7.72 20.04
N ARG A 310 41.67 -6.96 21.15
CA ARG A 310 42.79 -6.13 21.59
C ARG A 310 43.94 -6.95 22.19
N GLU A 311 43.63 -7.85 23.09
CA GLU A 311 44.61 -8.53 23.93
C GLU A 311 45.17 -9.76 23.25
N VAL A 312 44.33 -10.54 22.59
CA VAL A 312 44.75 -11.79 21.95
C VAL A 312 45.16 -11.57 20.50
N CYS A 313 44.38 -10.81 19.75
CA CYS A 313 44.69 -10.55 18.34
C CYS A 313 45.57 -9.31 18.13
N SER A 314 45.90 -8.56 19.19
CA SER A 314 46.66 -7.29 19.11
C SER A 314 46.03 -6.29 18.12
N TYR A 315 44.73 -6.30 18.02
CA TYR A 315 43.99 -5.56 17.02
C TYR A 315 43.50 -4.18 17.55
N ASN A 316 43.70 -3.14 16.75
CA ASN A 316 43.29 -1.78 17.15
C ASN A 316 41.77 -1.60 17.10
N VAL A 317 41.12 -1.61 18.25
CA VAL A 317 39.66 -1.34 18.36
C VAL A 317 39.40 -0.05 19.13
N TYR A 318 38.68 0.87 18.51
CA TYR A 318 38.20 2.12 19.12
C TYR A 318 36.77 1.98 19.59
N ILE A 319 36.48 2.41 20.82
CA ILE A 319 35.13 2.35 21.38
C ILE A 319 34.54 3.77 21.36
N GLN A 320 33.37 3.90 20.75
CA GLN A 320 32.57 5.13 20.71
C GLN A 320 31.15 4.82 21.26
N PHE A 321 30.99 4.96 22.58
CA PHE A 321 29.71 4.74 23.25
C PHE A 321 28.93 6.04 23.51
#